data_6a23c3d1f0b5e31a8409e5557b13c2a4
#
_entry.id   6a23c3d1f0b5e31a8409e5557b13c2a4
#
_cell.length_a   1.000
_cell.length_b   1.000
_cell.length_c   1.000
_cell.angle_alpha   90.00
_cell.angle_beta   90.00
_cell.angle_gamma   90.00
#
_symmetry.space_group_name_H-M   'P 1'
#
loop_
_entity.id
_entity.type
_entity.pdbx_description
1 polymer ?
#
loop_
_entity_poly.entity_id
_entity_poly.type
_entity_poly.pdbx_seq_one_letter_code
_entity_poly.pdbx_strand_id
1 'polypeptide(L)'
;MIDIRKSQERGHFNHGWLDTYFTFSFADYYDPKHVHFRTLRVLNDDRVAPGEGFPTHPHRDMEIVTYVLEGALEHRDSMGTGSVMRPGDVQYMSAGSGVTHSEFNASKTEPVHLLQIWMFPEQKGLKPVYGQKNFSEEEKRGKLRLVASPDGRHGSVKIRQDNELYATLLSKGEAVKHELKPERHAYVQVARGSVKLNGTKLEEGDGAAISAEKTVELTGVENAEVLLFDLA
;
A
#
# COMPACT_ATOMS: atom_id res chain seq x y z
N MET A 1 -4.97 -14.54 -15.76
CA MET A 1 -4.24 -13.49 -16.54
C MET A 1 -3.48 -12.62 -15.56
N ILE A 2 -2.18 -12.49 -15.76
CA ILE A 2 -1.29 -11.66 -14.92
C ILE A 2 -0.68 -10.59 -15.80
N ASP A 3 -0.88 -9.33 -15.45
CA ASP A 3 -0.33 -8.17 -16.14
C ASP A 3 0.71 -7.51 -15.21
N ILE A 4 1.98 -7.56 -15.62
CA ILE A 4 3.12 -7.12 -14.81
C ILE A 4 3.47 -5.68 -15.21
N ARG A 5 3.52 -4.80 -14.22
CA ARG A 5 4.07 -3.46 -14.35
C ARG A 5 5.46 -3.42 -13.73
N LYS A 6 6.46 -3.27 -14.56
CA LYS A 6 7.84 -3.16 -14.10
C LYS A 6 8.11 -1.84 -13.39
N SER A 7 9.00 -1.86 -12.41
CA SER A 7 9.31 -0.67 -11.60
C SER A 7 9.76 0.52 -12.45
N GLN A 8 10.58 0.29 -13.48
CA GLN A 8 11.07 1.32 -14.41
C GLN A 8 10.01 1.84 -15.40
N GLU A 9 8.83 1.21 -15.48
CA GLU A 9 7.72 1.65 -16.32
C GLU A 9 6.78 2.59 -15.58
N ARG A 10 6.93 2.74 -14.26
CA ARG A 10 6.14 3.64 -13.43
C ARG A 10 6.51 5.11 -13.71
N GLY A 11 5.58 6.02 -13.44
CA GLY A 11 5.91 7.44 -13.41
C GLY A 11 6.96 7.71 -12.31
N HIS A 12 8.04 8.42 -12.61
CA HIS A 12 9.08 8.75 -11.64
C HIS A 12 9.32 10.26 -11.61
N PHE A 13 9.28 10.83 -10.42
CA PHE A 13 9.51 12.26 -10.19
C PHE A 13 10.40 12.43 -8.95
N ASN A 14 11.38 13.33 -9.08
CA ASN A 14 12.22 13.74 -7.96
C ASN A 14 12.14 15.25 -7.81
N HIS A 15 11.54 15.69 -6.70
CA HIS A 15 11.36 17.10 -6.34
C HIS A 15 12.42 17.60 -5.37
N GLY A 16 13.49 16.82 -5.15
CA GLY A 16 14.53 17.09 -4.15
C GLY A 16 14.12 16.61 -2.76
N TRP A 17 13.03 17.07 -2.24
CA TRP A 17 12.49 16.64 -0.94
C TRP A 17 11.65 15.35 -1.01
N LEU A 18 11.10 15.03 -2.19
CA LEU A 18 10.28 13.84 -2.46
C LEU A 18 10.80 13.14 -3.71
N ASP A 19 11.21 11.89 -3.56
CA ASP A 19 11.48 10.96 -4.65
C ASP A 19 10.33 9.95 -4.69
N THR A 20 9.55 9.94 -5.78
CA THR A 20 8.28 9.21 -5.85
C THR A 20 8.11 8.44 -7.15
N TYR A 21 7.56 7.22 -7.04
CA TYR A 21 7.17 6.39 -8.17
C TYR A 21 5.66 6.15 -8.15
N PHE A 22 4.99 6.44 -9.26
CA PHE A 22 3.55 6.30 -9.44
C PHE A 22 3.21 5.04 -10.23
N THR A 23 2.60 4.07 -9.59
CA THR A 23 2.13 2.86 -10.26
C THR A 23 0.94 3.16 -11.17
N PHE A 24 0.06 4.06 -10.76
CA PHE A 24 -1.10 4.55 -11.53
C PHE A 24 -0.99 6.05 -11.81
N SER A 25 -1.78 6.53 -12.75
CA SER A 25 -1.88 7.96 -13.05
C SER A 25 -2.19 8.77 -11.80
N PHE A 26 -1.33 9.73 -11.47
CA PHE A 26 -1.44 10.54 -10.26
C PHE A 26 -0.79 11.91 -10.48
N ALA A 27 -1.35 12.97 -9.88
CA ALA A 27 -0.90 14.35 -10.08
C ALA A 27 -0.73 14.68 -11.58
N ASP A 28 0.45 15.11 -11.99
CA ASP A 28 0.76 15.46 -13.38
C ASP A 28 1.15 14.25 -14.26
N TYR A 29 1.28 13.06 -13.66
CA TYR A 29 1.56 11.83 -14.40
C TYR A 29 0.26 11.21 -14.93
N TYR A 30 0.19 10.99 -16.25
CA TYR A 30 -0.94 10.34 -16.89
C TYR A 30 -0.51 9.24 -17.85
N ASP A 31 -0.91 8.00 -17.53
CA ASP A 31 -0.80 6.83 -18.39
C ASP A 31 -2.20 6.22 -18.55
N PRO A 32 -2.81 6.30 -19.76
CA PRO A 32 -4.18 5.83 -19.98
C PRO A 32 -4.35 4.32 -19.79
N LYS A 33 -3.26 3.54 -19.82
CA LYS A 33 -3.29 2.10 -19.56
C LYS A 33 -3.24 1.77 -18.06
N HIS A 34 -2.79 2.71 -17.23
CA HIS A 34 -2.58 2.54 -15.80
C HIS A 34 -3.20 3.69 -15.02
N VAL A 35 -4.53 3.80 -15.06
CA VAL A 35 -5.28 4.81 -14.31
C VAL A 35 -5.67 4.29 -12.92
N HIS A 36 -6.08 3.04 -12.85
CA HIS A 36 -6.40 2.29 -11.63
C HIS A 36 -6.52 0.80 -11.96
N PHE A 37 -6.55 -0.04 -10.93
CA PHE A 37 -6.91 -1.44 -11.06
C PHE A 37 -8.01 -1.81 -10.06
N ARG A 38 -9.22 -2.15 -10.56
CA ARG A 38 -10.40 -2.37 -9.72
C ARG A 38 -10.62 -1.16 -8.82
N THR A 39 -10.70 -1.38 -7.51
CA THR A 39 -10.83 -0.31 -6.51
C THR A 39 -9.51 0.38 -6.16
N LEU A 40 -8.36 -0.22 -6.51
CA LEU A 40 -7.03 0.34 -6.23
C LEU A 40 -6.74 1.50 -7.18
N ARG A 41 -6.74 2.72 -6.64
CA ARG A 41 -6.63 3.97 -7.40
C ARG A 41 -5.22 4.57 -7.41
N VAL A 42 -4.53 4.48 -6.29
CA VAL A 42 -3.17 5.01 -6.11
C VAL A 42 -2.32 3.96 -5.42
N LEU A 43 -1.10 3.81 -5.89
CA LEU A 43 -0.04 3.10 -5.20
C LEU A 43 1.26 3.82 -5.55
N ASN A 44 1.65 4.73 -4.66
CA ASN A 44 2.87 5.50 -4.76
C ASN A 44 3.93 4.91 -3.82
N ASP A 45 5.16 4.95 -4.27
CA ASP A 45 6.35 4.52 -3.55
C ASP A 45 7.19 5.78 -3.30
N ASP A 46 7.12 6.29 -2.07
CA ASP A 46 7.57 7.63 -1.71
C ASP A 46 8.75 7.59 -0.74
N ARG A 47 9.81 8.34 -1.08
CA ARG A 47 10.91 8.65 -0.17
C ARG A 47 10.92 10.13 0.12
N VAL A 48 10.70 10.49 1.39
CA VAL A 48 10.60 11.88 1.85
C VAL A 48 11.84 12.24 2.64
N ALA A 49 12.47 13.35 2.27
CA ALA A 49 13.68 13.85 2.93
C ALA A 49 13.43 14.21 4.41
N PRO A 50 14.48 14.26 5.24
CA PRO A 50 14.36 14.59 6.65
C PRO A 50 13.67 15.94 6.89
N GLY A 51 12.66 15.94 7.77
CA GLY A 51 11.91 17.14 8.16
C GLY A 51 10.94 17.69 7.11
N GLU A 52 10.94 17.13 5.91
CA GLU A 52 10.05 17.50 4.81
C GLU A 52 8.76 16.66 4.83
N GLY A 53 7.80 17.01 3.99
CA GLY A 53 6.53 16.30 3.91
C GLY A 53 5.47 17.04 3.13
N PHE A 54 4.26 16.54 3.25
CA PHE A 54 3.06 17.06 2.59
C PHE A 54 2.34 18.00 3.56
N PRO A 55 2.29 19.33 3.30
CA PRO A 55 1.56 20.27 4.14
C PRO A 55 0.05 19.98 4.09
N THR A 56 -0.71 20.63 4.95
CA THR A 56 -2.15 20.41 5.07
C THR A 56 -2.86 20.49 3.72
N HIS A 57 -3.51 19.40 3.34
CA HIS A 57 -4.25 19.25 2.10
C HIS A 57 -5.54 18.44 2.33
N PRO A 58 -6.57 18.62 1.48
CA PRO A 58 -7.86 17.98 1.65
C PRO A 58 -7.96 16.65 0.92
N HIS A 59 -8.79 15.74 1.48
CA HIS A 59 -9.29 14.54 0.80
C HIS A 59 -10.79 14.43 0.98
N ARG A 60 -11.44 13.78 0.02
CA ARG A 60 -12.86 13.43 0.06
C ARG A 60 -13.09 12.11 -0.66
N ASP A 61 -13.99 11.29 -0.10
CA ASP A 61 -14.45 10.04 -0.74
C ASP A 61 -13.29 9.17 -1.24
N MET A 62 -12.31 8.93 -0.35
CA MET A 62 -11.14 8.09 -0.62
C MET A 62 -10.78 7.30 0.63
N GLU A 63 -10.45 6.04 0.43
CA GLU A 63 -9.91 5.14 1.45
C GLU A 63 -8.40 5.13 1.30
N ILE A 64 -7.68 5.63 2.31
CA ILE A 64 -6.24 5.88 2.26
C ILE A 64 -5.56 4.94 3.25
N VAL A 65 -4.56 4.20 2.79
CA VAL A 65 -3.69 3.37 3.63
C VAL A 65 -2.25 3.78 3.43
N THR A 66 -1.54 4.01 4.54
CA THR A 66 -0.11 4.25 4.56
C THR A 66 0.61 3.04 5.15
N TYR A 67 1.60 2.53 4.42
CA TYR A 67 2.46 1.42 4.84
C TYR A 67 3.92 1.89 4.89
N VAL A 68 4.47 2.03 6.10
CA VAL A 68 5.83 2.53 6.29
C VAL A 68 6.84 1.39 6.17
N LEU A 69 7.83 1.58 5.29
CA LEU A 69 8.93 0.65 5.06
C LEU A 69 10.16 1.03 5.89
N GLU A 70 10.52 2.32 5.95
CA GLU A 70 11.69 2.82 6.69
C GLU A 70 11.39 4.16 7.33
N GLY A 71 12.10 4.49 8.41
CA GLY A 71 11.99 5.78 9.07
C GLY A 71 10.71 5.96 9.88
N ALA A 72 10.18 7.19 9.91
CA ALA A 72 8.99 7.52 10.67
C ALA A 72 8.21 8.65 9.99
N LEU A 73 6.90 8.46 9.80
CA LEU A 73 5.99 9.45 9.23
C LEU A 73 5.05 9.99 10.32
N GLU A 74 5.03 11.31 10.51
CA GLU A 74 4.06 11.98 11.39
C GLU A 74 2.82 12.37 10.59
N HIS A 75 1.65 11.99 11.10
CA HIS A 75 0.34 12.36 10.56
C HIS A 75 -0.39 13.26 11.54
N ARG A 76 -1.08 14.29 11.02
CA ARG A 76 -2.04 15.12 11.77
C ARG A 76 -3.24 15.43 10.89
N ASP A 77 -4.45 15.36 11.46
CA ASP A 77 -5.68 15.61 10.71
C ASP A 77 -6.68 16.54 11.42
N SER A 78 -7.70 16.97 10.65
CA SER A 78 -8.78 17.82 11.11
C SER A 78 -9.77 17.14 12.06
N MET A 79 -9.67 15.83 12.27
CA MET A 79 -10.44 15.08 13.27
C MET A 79 -9.81 15.17 14.66
N GLY A 80 -8.60 15.75 14.77
CA GLY A 80 -7.83 15.87 16.00
C GLY A 80 -6.90 14.67 16.23
N THR A 81 -6.71 13.81 15.22
CA THR A 81 -5.76 12.70 15.30
C THR A 81 -4.34 13.21 15.04
N GLY A 82 -3.40 12.76 15.85
CA GLY A 82 -1.97 12.95 15.64
C GLY A 82 -1.25 11.64 15.98
N SER A 83 -0.40 11.16 15.09
CA SER A 83 0.33 9.91 15.28
C SER A 83 1.65 9.90 14.53
N VAL A 84 2.55 9.01 14.95
CA VAL A 84 3.80 8.72 14.23
C VAL A 84 3.79 7.25 13.86
N MET A 85 3.90 6.98 12.58
CA MET A 85 3.96 5.64 12.00
C MET A 85 5.41 5.22 11.77
N ARG A 86 5.72 3.96 12.03
CA ARG A 86 7.04 3.33 11.84
C ARG A 86 6.90 2.02 11.09
N PRO A 87 7.99 1.37 10.65
CA PRO A 87 7.93 0.05 10.04
C PRO A 87 7.12 -0.95 10.87
N GLY A 88 6.20 -1.64 10.17
CA GLY A 88 5.21 -2.51 10.79
C GLY A 88 3.86 -1.84 11.07
N ASP A 89 3.79 -0.51 11.10
CA ASP A 89 2.51 0.19 11.22
C ASP A 89 1.77 0.20 9.88
N VAL A 90 0.47 -0.02 9.97
CA VAL A 90 -0.50 0.20 8.90
C VAL A 90 -1.49 1.23 9.40
N GLN A 91 -1.49 2.38 8.75
CA GLN A 91 -2.43 3.47 9.01
C GLN A 91 -3.54 3.42 7.98
N TYR A 92 -4.74 3.73 8.42
CA TYR A 92 -5.91 3.87 7.58
C TYR A 92 -6.67 5.14 7.90
N MET A 93 -7.03 5.88 6.86
CA MET A 93 -7.90 7.05 6.94
C MET A 93 -8.98 6.95 5.85
N SER A 94 -10.26 6.90 6.26
CA SER A 94 -11.37 7.10 5.34
C SER A 94 -11.70 8.59 5.31
N ALA A 95 -11.54 9.24 4.15
CA ALA A 95 -11.76 10.66 4.00
C ALA A 95 -13.25 11.04 4.02
N GLY A 96 -14.13 10.14 3.56
CA GLY A 96 -15.58 10.29 3.61
C GLY A 96 -16.07 11.67 3.14
N SER A 97 -16.86 12.36 3.95
CA SER A 97 -17.43 13.69 3.65
C SER A 97 -16.39 14.81 3.54
N GLY A 98 -15.15 14.55 3.94
CA GLY A 98 -14.03 15.48 3.85
C GLY A 98 -13.16 15.48 5.10
N VAL A 99 -11.84 15.47 4.91
CA VAL A 99 -10.81 15.61 5.93
C VAL A 99 -9.67 16.42 5.34
N THR A 100 -8.98 17.18 6.17
CA THR A 100 -7.68 17.77 5.84
C THR A 100 -6.62 17.10 6.71
N HIS A 101 -5.46 16.80 6.13
CA HIS A 101 -4.35 16.24 6.89
C HIS A 101 -3.00 16.72 6.37
N SER A 102 -1.96 16.50 7.17
CA SER A 102 -0.56 16.68 6.80
C SER A 102 0.23 15.46 7.18
N GLU A 103 1.26 15.17 6.38
CA GLU A 103 2.16 14.03 6.58
C GLU A 103 3.61 14.51 6.44
N PHE A 104 4.38 14.43 7.52
CA PHE A 104 5.78 14.87 7.55
C PHE A 104 6.71 13.76 7.99
N ASN A 105 7.91 13.73 7.43
CA ASN A 105 8.98 12.93 7.98
C ASN A 105 9.28 13.40 9.41
N ALA A 106 9.07 12.52 10.38
CA ALA A 106 9.27 12.83 11.81
C ALA A 106 10.75 12.94 12.19
N SER A 107 11.67 12.43 11.35
CA SER A 107 13.12 12.54 11.54
C SER A 107 13.66 13.81 10.87
N LYS A 108 14.66 14.42 11.51
CA LYS A 108 15.41 15.54 10.93
C LYS A 108 16.72 15.10 10.26
N THR A 109 17.06 13.83 10.32
CA THR A 109 18.34 13.30 9.85
C THR A 109 18.23 12.12 8.89
N GLU A 110 17.13 11.33 9.01
CA GLU A 110 16.94 10.12 8.22
C GLU A 110 15.71 10.25 7.31
N PRO A 111 15.75 9.74 6.07
CA PRO A 111 14.59 9.73 5.20
C PRO A 111 13.50 8.79 5.72
N VAL A 112 12.26 9.00 5.30
CA VAL A 112 11.18 8.03 5.44
C VAL A 112 10.83 7.44 4.08
N HIS A 113 10.65 6.12 4.03
CA HIS A 113 10.20 5.37 2.86
C HIS A 113 8.85 4.72 3.17
N LEU A 114 7.87 4.96 2.33
CA LEU A 114 6.51 4.46 2.52
C LEU A 114 5.81 4.12 1.19
N LEU A 115 4.78 3.31 1.28
CA LEU A 115 3.81 3.12 0.21
C LEU A 115 2.53 3.85 0.59
N GLN A 116 2.10 4.78 -0.28
CA GLN A 116 0.82 5.48 -0.17
C GLN A 116 -0.20 4.81 -1.08
N ILE A 117 -1.28 4.30 -0.50
CA ILE A 117 -2.26 3.46 -1.15
C ILE A 117 -3.63 4.11 -1.03
N TRP A 118 -4.30 4.35 -2.16
CA TRP A 118 -5.67 4.85 -2.16
C TRP A 118 -6.60 3.89 -2.88
N MET A 119 -7.76 3.70 -2.29
CA MET A 119 -8.84 2.88 -2.87
C MET A 119 -10.10 3.72 -2.99
N PHE A 120 -10.86 3.50 -4.07
CA PHE A 120 -12.19 4.07 -4.16
C PHE A 120 -13.05 3.56 -3.00
N PRO A 121 -13.87 4.40 -2.38
CA PRO A 121 -14.75 3.96 -1.30
C PRO A 121 -15.92 3.14 -1.85
N GLU A 122 -16.44 2.22 -1.04
CA GLU A 122 -17.70 1.52 -1.35
C GLU A 122 -18.89 2.48 -1.28
N GLN A 123 -18.85 3.43 -0.34
CA GLN A 123 -19.90 4.44 -0.15
C GLN A 123 -19.30 5.83 0.03
N LYS A 124 -19.84 6.81 -0.69
CA LYS A 124 -19.45 8.22 -0.56
C LYS A 124 -20.13 8.92 0.61
N GLY A 125 -19.54 10.03 1.06
CA GLY A 125 -20.13 10.93 2.05
C GLY A 125 -20.16 10.40 3.49
N LEU A 126 -19.50 9.29 3.78
CA LEU A 126 -19.43 8.73 5.13
C LEU A 126 -18.67 9.67 6.07
N LYS A 127 -18.93 9.56 7.38
CA LYS A 127 -18.13 10.30 8.38
C LYS A 127 -16.67 9.84 8.30
N PRO A 128 -15.69 10.77 8.26
CA PRO A 128 -14.27 10.40 8.29
C PRO A 128 -13.91 9.55 9.51
N VAL A 129 -12.97 8.62 9.32
CA VAL A 129 -12.43 7.79 10.40
C VAL A 129 -10.93 7.59 10.22
N TYR A 130 -10.26 7.30 11.32
CA TYR A 130 -8.83 6.99 11.40
C TYR A 130 -8.63 5.68 12.17
N GLY A 131 -7.63 4.91 11.78
CA GLY A 131 -7.18 3.71 12.47
C GLY A 131 -5.70 3.45 12.20
N GLN A 132 -4.98 2.91 13.19
CA GLN A 132 -3.58 2.51 13.06
C GLN A 132 -3.35 1.25 13.89
N LYS A 133 -2.56 0.31 13.34
CA LYS A 133 -2.10 -0.88 14.04
C LYS A 133 -0.69 -1.22 13.64
N ASN A 134 0.07 -1.74 14.59
CA ASN A 134 1.38 -2.35 14.34
C ASN A 134 1.22 -3.85 14.09
N PHE A 135 1.96 -4.36 13.10
CA PHE A 135 2.10 -5.76 12.76
C PHE A 135 3.59 -6.09 12.76
N SER A 136 4.04 -6.88 13.71
CA SER A 136 5.45 -7.24 13.86
C SER A 136 5.96 -8.01 12.63
N GLU A 137 7.28 -8.03 12.46
CA GLU A 137 7.89 -8.87 11.43
C GLU A 137 7.54 -10.35 11.63
N GLU A 138 7.51 -10.83 12.89
CA GLU A 138 7.18 -12.21 13.23
C GLU A 138 5.76 -12.60 12.78
N GLU A 139 4.81 -11.66 12.82
CA GLU A 139 3.46 -11.88 12.32
C GLU A 139 3.40 -12.00 10.78
N LYS A 140 4.38 -11.45 10.06
CA LYS A 140 4.45 -11.41 8.58
C LYS A 140 5.39 -12.48 8.00
N ARG A 141 6.36 -12.98 8.79
CA ARG A 141 7.42 -13.87 8.31
C ARG A 141 6.88 -15.23 7.89
N GLY A 142 7.10 -15.60 6.61
CA GLY A 142 6.70 -16.88 6.03
C GLY A 142 5.19 -17.11 5.94
N LYS A 143 4.36 -16.06 6.08
CA LYS A 143 2.90 -16.15 6.01
C LYS A 143 2.27 -14.85 5.51
N LEU A 144 1.10 -14.95 4.91
CA LEU A 144 0.28 -13.79 4.55
C LEU A 144 -0.45 -13.28 5.80
N ARG A 145 0.02 -12.17 6.36
CA ARG A 145 -0.64 -11.49 7.49
C ARG A 145 -1.70 -10.55 6.95
N LEU A 146 -2.97 -10.80 7.28
CA LEU A 146 -4.06 -9.87 6.97
C LEU A 146 -3.87 -8.60 7.82
N VAL A 147 -3.59 -7.47 7.16
CA VAL A 147 -3.31 -6.18 7.82
C VAL A 147 -4.48 -5.20 7.72
N ALA A 148 -5.31 -5.30 6.67
CA ALA A 148 -6.55 -4.54 6.56
C ALA A 148 -7.67 -5.39 5.94
N SER A 149 -8.90 -5.24 6.43
CA SER A 149 -10.08 -5.95 5.94
C SER A 149 -11.38 -5.22 6.29
N PRO A 150 -12.53 -5.52 5.62
CA PRO A 150 -13.82 -4.87 5.89
C PRO A 150 -14.35 -5.12 7.30
N ASP A 151 -14.10 -6.29 7.85
CA ASP A 151 -14.60 -6.74 9.15
C ASP A 151 -13.58 -6.61 10.30
N GLY A 152 -12.33 -6.31 10.01
CA GLY A 152 -11.24 -6.23 11.00
C GLY A 152 -10.84 -7.58 11.60
N ARG A 153 -11.21 -8.70 10.93
CA ARG A 153 -10.90 -10.05 11.41
C ARG A 153 -9.41 -10.28 11.58
N HIS A 154 -9.06 -11.23 12.42
CA HIS A 154 -7.68 -11.56 12.79
C HIS A 154 -6.88 -10.35 13.32
N GLY A 155 -7.57 -9.33 13.84
CA GLY A 155 -6.96 -8.12 14.34
C GLY A 155 -6.43 -7.16 13.28
N SER A 156 -6.86 -7.29 12.03
CA SER A 156 -6.54 -6.34 10.96
C SER A 156 -7.16 -4.96 11.21
N VAL A 157 -6.69 -3.94 10.52
CA VAL A 157 -7.33 -2.62 10.50
C VAL A 157 -8.65 -2.74 9.75
N LYS A 158 -9.74 -2.22 10.34
CA LYS A 158 -11.05 -2.23 9.67
C LYS A 158 -11.13 -1.11 8.64
N ILE A 159 -11.36 -1.45 7.37
CA ILE A 159 -11.51 -0.52 6.25
C ILE A 159 -12.96 -0.53 5.73
N ARG A 160 -13.34 0.50 4.94
CA ARG A 160 -14.70 0.66 4.39
C ARG A 160 -14.73 0.39 2.89
N GLN A 161 -14.05 -0.68 2.50
CA GLN A 161 -14.08 -1.18 1.13
C GLN A 161 -13.98 -2.71 1.20
N ASP A 162 -14.65 -3.42 0.29
CA ASP A 162 -14.56 -4.88 0.17
C ASP A 162 -13.22 -5.30 -0.44
N ASN A 163 -12.16 -4.93 0.25
CA ASN A 163 -10.79 -5.29 -0.08
C ASN A 163 -10.10 -5.91 1.14
N GLU A 164 -9.16 -6.79 0.88
CA GLU A 164 -8.28 -7.34 1.89
C GLU A 164 -6.83 -7.01 1.53
N LEU A 165 -6.09 -6.50 2.49
CA LEU A 165 -4.67 -6.23 2.33
C LEU A 165 -3.88 -7.18 3.21
N TYR A 166 -2.96 -7.89 2.58
CA TYR A 166 -2.01 -8.78 3.24
C TYR A 166 -0.59 -8.25 3.08
N ALA A 167 0.23 -8.46 4.10
CA ALA A 167 1.67 -8.22 4.06
C ALA A 167 2.40 -9.52 4.38
N THR A 168 3.54 -9.76 3.71
CA THR A 168 4.40 -10.92 3.98
C THR A 168 5.86 -10.57 3.88
N LEU A 169 6.67 -11.20 4.73
CA LEU A 169 8.12 -11.22 4.66
C LEU A 169 8.54 -12.64 4.28
N LEU A 170 9.26 -12.78 3.18
CA LEU A 170 9.72 -14.07 2.67
C LEU A 170 11.24 -14.09 2.61
N SER A 171 11.83 -15.15 3.14
CA SER A 171 13.23 -15.49 2.89
C SER A 171 13.34 -16.28 1.58
N LYS A 172 14.56 -16.45 1.09
CA LYS A 172 14.82 -17.24 -0.11
C LYS A 172 14.26 -18.67 0.03
N GLY A 173 13.40 -19.04 -0.93
CA GLY A 173 12.75 -20.36 -1.01
C GLY A 173 11.50 -20.52 -0.16
N GLU A 174 11.18 -19.57 0.73
CA GLU A 174 9.89 -19.57 1.43
C GLU A 174 8.76 -19.23 0.46
N ALA A 175 7.62 -19.89 0.62
CA ALA A 175 6.46 -19.68 -0.23
C ALA A 175 5.18 -19.47 0.57
N VAL A 176 4.32 -18.59 0.08
CA VAL A 176 2.95 -18.39 0.57
C VAL A 176 1.97 -18.46 -0.57
N LYS A 177 0.74 -18.85 -0.26
CA LYS A 177 -0.32 -19.03 -1.23
C LYS A 177 -1.61 -18.36 -0.75
N HIS A 178 -2.26 -17.64 -1.66
CA HIS A 178 -3.59 -17.06 -1.45
C HIS A 178 -4.56 -17.62 -2.49
N GLU A 179 -5.73 -18.08 -2.04
CA GLU A 179 -6.79 -18.56 -2.91
C GLU A 179 -7.81 -17.44 -3.15
N LEU A 180 -7.95 -17.03 -4.40
CA LEU A 180 -8.95 -16.04 -4.80
C LEU A 180 -10.31 -16.71 -4.93
N LYS A 181 -11.32 -16.13 -4.31
CA LYS A 181 -12.72 -16.53 -4.54
C LYS A 181 -13.14 -16.18 -5.98
N PRO A 182 -14.19 -16.81 -6.52
CA PRO A 182 -14.74 -16.41 -7.81
C PRO A 182 -15.01 -14.90 -7.87
N GLU A 183 -14.75 -14.28 -9.02
CA GLU A 183 -14.95 -12.86 -9.28
C GLU A 183 -14.04 -11.89 -8.51
N ARG A 184 -13.14 -12.40 -7.66
CA ARG A 184 -12.09 -11.59 -7.02
C ARG A 184 -10.88 -11.42 -7.93
N HIS A 185 -10.19 -10.32 -7.71
CA HIS A 185 -8.96 -9.94 -8.39
C HIS A 185 -7.86 -9.73 -7.36
N ALA A 186 -6.61 -9.79 -7.78
CA ALA A 186 -5.51 -9.44 -6.87
C ALA A 186 -4.57 -8.42 -7.51
N TYR A 187 -3.93 -7.64 -6.65
CA TYR A 187 -2.76 -6.87 -7.01
C TYR A 187 -1.60 -7.24 -6.09
N VAL A 188 -0.44 -7.47 -6.64
CA VAL A 188 0.80 -7.75 -5.90
C VAL A 188 1.74 -6.57 -6.08
N GLN A 189 2.32 -6.08 -4.99
CA GLN A 189 3.38 -5.08 -4.99
C GLN A 189 4.60 -5.63 -4.26
N VAL A 190 5.73 -5.73 -4.95
CA VAL A 190 7.01 -6.03 -4.31
C VAL A 190 7.56 -4.74 -3.71
N ALA A 191 7.48 -4.64 -2.39
CA ALA A 191 7.97 -3.46 -1.67
C ALA A 191 9.49 -3.47 -1.49
N ARG A 192 10.07 -4.67 -1.34
CA ARG A 192 11.52 -4.89 -1.21
C ARG A 192 11.91 -6.27 -1.74
N GLY A 193 13.12 -6.37 -2.24
CA GLY A 193 13.73 -7.62 -2.66
C GLY A 193 13.12 -8.22 -3.92
N SER A 194 13.04 -9.55 -4.01
CA SER A 194 12.50 -10.21 -5.20
C SER A 194 11.78 -11.52 -4.88
N VAL A 195 10.71 -11.78 -5.64
CA VAL A 195 9.87 -12.97 -5.51
C VAL A 195 9.55 -13.58 -6.87
N LYS A 196 9.06 -14.82 -6.87
CA LYS A 196 8.33 -15.38 -8.02
C LYS A 196 6.84 -15.31 -7.72
N LEU A 197 6.08 -14.69 -8.59
CA LEU A 197 4.62 -14.73 -8.63
C LEU A 197 4.18 -15.78 -9.66
N ASN A 198 3.54 -16.85 -9.22
CA ASN A 198 3.12 -17.97 -10.08
C ASN A 198 4.24 -18.41 -11.06
N GLY A 199 5.49 -18.47 -10.57
CA GLY A 199 6.68 -18.84 -11.34
C GLY A 199 7.41 -17.69 -12.05
N THR A 200 6.77 -16.53 -12.27
CA THR A 200 7.38 -15.36 -12.92
C THR A 200 8.10 -14.47 -11.92
N LYS A 201 9.37 -14.11 -12.18
CA LYS A 201 10.18 -13.26 -11.30
C LYS A 201 9.69 -11.81 -11.33
N LEU A 202 9.48 -11.25 -10.13
CA LEU A 202 9.27 -9.83 -9.86
C LEU A 202 10.39 -9.32 -8.95
N GLU A 203 10.78 -8.06 -9.16
CA GLU A 203 11.81 -7.36 -8.41
C GLU A 203 11.22 -6.19 -7.63
N GLU A 204 12.00 -5.57 -6.77
CA GLU A 204 11.59 -4.42 -5.98
C GLU A 204 10.96 -3.33 -6.86
N GLY A 205 9.82 -2.83 -6.42
CA GLY A 205 9.03 -1.83 -7.14
C GLY A 205 8.14 -2.40 -8.25
N ASP A 206 8.31 -3.66 -8.67
CA ASP A 206 7.40 -4.30 -9.63
C ASP A 206 6.02 -4.51 -8.99
N GLY A 207 4.98 -4.33 -9.81
CA GLY A 207 3.61 -4.66 -9.48
C GLY A 207 2.99 -5.63 -10.46
N ALA A 208 1.92 -6.32 -10.07
CA ALA A 208 1.19 -7.23 -10.95
C ALA A 208 -0.31 -7.18 -10.68
N ALA A 209 -1.09 -6.88 -11.72
CA ALA A 209 -2.54 -6.98 -11.72
C ALA A 209 -2.96 -8.41 -12.13
N ILE A 210 -3.83 -9.03 -11.34
CA ILE A 210 -4.18 -10.45 -11.49
C ILE A 210 -5.70 -10.58 -11.61
N SER A 211 -6.15 -11.15 -12.71
CA SER A 211 -7.55 -11.41 -12.99
C SER A 211 -7.74 -12.82 -13.53
N ALA A 212 -8.87 -13.46 -13.17
CA ALA A 212 -9.22 -14.80 -13.64
C ALA A 212 -8.19 -15.89 -13.26
N GLU A 213 -7.45 -15.68 -12.17
CA GLU A 213 -6.61 -16.68 -11.53
C GLU A 213 -7.33 -17.23 -10.29
N LYS A 214 -7.11 -18.49 -9.96
CA LYS A 214 -7.64 -19.09 -8.74
C LYS A 214 -6.70 -18.92 -7.56
N THR A 215 -5.43 -18.69 -7.84
CA THR A 215 -4.38 -18.75 -6.84
C THR A 215 -3.29 -17.74 -7.15
N VAL A 216 -2.83 -17.06 -6.10
CA VAL A 216 -1.63 -16.24 -6.09
C VAL A 216 -0.60 -16.95 -5.23
N GLU A 217 0.49 -17.41 -5.84
CA GLU A 217 1.61 -18.03 -5.14
C GLU A 217 2.83 -17.11 -5.22
N LEU A 218 3.39 -16.80 -4.06
CA LEU A 218 4.60 -15.98 -3.93
C LEU A 218 5.71 -16.83 -3.33
N THR A 219 6.86 -16.89 -4.00
CA THR A 219 8.06 -17.59 -3.50
C THR A 219 9.22 -16.60 -3.44
N GLY A 220 9.86 -16.46 -2.30
CA GLY A 220 11.04 -15.61 -2.12
C GLY A 220 12.21 -16.07 -3.01
N VAL A 221 12.76 -15.16 -3.82
CA VAL A 221 14.01 -15.38 -4.55
C VAL A 221 15.20 -14.97 -3.68
N GLU A 222 14.97 -13.91 -2.91
CA GLU A 222 15.83 -13.42 -1.83
C GLU A 222 14.92 -12.94 -0.68
N ASN A 223 15.47 -12.25 0.33
CA ASN A 223 14.64 -11.63 1.34
C ASN A 223 13.75 -10.57 0.70
N ALA A 224 12.45 -10.68 0.87
CA ALA A 224 11.47 -9.82 0.23
C ALA A 224 10.35 -9.40 1.19
N GLU A 225 9.82 -8.20 0.97
CA GLU A 225 8.58 -7.71 1.58
C GLU A 225 7.57 -7.46 0.47
N VAL A 226 6.37 -8.03 0.60
CA VAL A 226 5.34 -8.00 -0.44
C VAL A 226 3.99 -7.64 0.16
N LEU A 227 3.28 -6.75 -0.51
CA LEU A 227 1.86 -6.50 -0.29
C LEU A 227 1.03 -7.25 -1.32
N LEU A 228 -0.03 -7.91 -0.85
CA LEU A 228 -1.04 -8.55 -1.70
C LEU A 228 -2.41 -7.95 -1.36
N PHE A 229 -3.06 -7.43 -2.38
CA PHE A 229 -4.43 -6.91 -2.33
C PHE A 229 -5.37 -7.95 -2.94
N ASP A 230 -6.40 -8.34 -2.22
CA ASP A 230 -7.54 -9.10 -2.73
C ASP A 230 -8.71 -8.13 -2.90
N LEU A 231 -9.13 -7.91 -4.14
CA LEU A 231 -9.99 -6.81 -4.57
C LEU A 231 -11.32 -7.33 -5.12
N ALA A 232 -12.40 -6.61 -4.85
CA ALA A 232 -13.70 -6.84 -5.45
C ALA A 232 -13.75 -6.47 -6.95
#